data_1166396a8059b49559c020b573302187
#
_entry.id   1166396a8059b49559c020b573302187
#
_cell.length_a   1.000
_cell.length_b   1.000
_cell.length_c   1.000
_cell.angle_alpha   90.00
_cell.angle_beta   90.00
_cell.angle_gamma   90.00
#
_symmetry.space_group_name_H-M   'P 1'
#
loop_
_entity.id
_entity.type
_entity.pdbx_description
1 polymer ?
#
loop_
_entity_poly.entity_id
_entity_poly.type
_entity_poly.pdbx_seq_one_letter_code
_entity_poly.pdbx_strand_id
1 'polypeptide(L)'
;MKKLVCGGLLVTMLFSSFALTGCKKKQMQPQQGQMGQQLTPQKVETVLVVPEGVKNKWKAVKLNVTDKTTNKSQIITVEIGKETQIPGTDLKVFVETFLPAFKMEGGTITSTSVDQTTNPAVKIKVTEKNEEVFKGWLFELYPQVHPFNHPKYALSLAGYEKK
;
A
#
# COMPACT_ATOMS: atom_id res chain seq x y z
N MET A 1 -59.54 -4.72 -5.91
CA MET A 1 -60.77 -5.10 -5.20
C MET A 1 -60.44 -5.37 -3.74
N LYS A 2 -61.27 -4.74 -2.85
CA LYS A 2 -61.34 -4.92 -1.38
C LYS A 2 -60.15 -4.38 -0.58
N LYS A 3 -60.19 -3.17 0.03
CA LYS A 3 -61.03 -2.61 1.12
C LYS A 3 -61.06 -3.47 2.39
N LEU A 4 -60.56 -2.91 3.52
CA LEU A 4 -61.27 -2.54 4.77
C LEU A 4 -60.19 -2.31 5.84
N VAL A 5 -60.02 -1.15 6.49
CA VAL A 5 -60.85 -0.33 7.40
C VAL A 5 -60.86 -0.90 8.87
N CYS A 6 -60.60 0.09 9.74
CA CYS A 6 -60.95 0.17 11.18
C CYS A 6 -60.02 -0.56 12.15
N GLY A 7 -59.70 -0.07 13.26
CA GLY A 7 -60.33 0.96 14.10
C GLY A 7 -59.42 1.31 15.28
N GLY A 8 -59.65 2.46 15.78
CA GLY A 8 -59.01 3.07 16.90
C GLY A 8 -59.41 2.46 18.25
N LEU A 9 -58.55 2.77 19.21
CA LEU A 9 -58.98 2.89 20.60
C LEU A 9 -58.08 3.88 21.34
N LEU A 10 -58.71 4.97 21.69
CA LEU A 10 -58.30 5.95 22.66
C LEU A 10 -58.45 5.33 24.06
N VAL A 11 -57.39 5.31 24.85
CA VAL A 11 -57.52 5.15 26.30
C VAL A 11 -56.66 6.18 26.98
N THR A 12 -57.36 7.19 27.48
CA THR A 12 -56.95 8.14 28.51
C THR A 12 -57.02 7.44 29.87
N MET A 13 -56.00 7.58 30.71
CA MET A 13 -56.12 7.63 32.18
C MET A 13 -54.77 7.97 32.80
N LEU A 14 -54.73 9.16 33.36
CA LEU A 14 -54.75 9.52 34.78
C LEU A 14 -53.41 9.42 35.53
N PHE A 15 -52.97 10.61 35.88
CA PHE A 15 -52.25 11.07 37.07
C PHE A 15 -51.93 10.02 38.15
N SER A 16 -50.64 9.95 38.49
CA SER A 16 -50.27 9.78 39.89
C SER A 16 -48.94 10.48 40.16
N SER A 17 -49.02 11.54 40.95
CA SER A 17 -47.91 12.24 41.53
C SER A 17 -47.27 11.38 42.61
N PHE A 18 -45.97 11.07 42.50
CA PHE A 18 -45.19 10.60 43.64
C PHE A 18 -43.95 11.50 43.78
N ALA A 19 -44.07 12.42 44.71
CA ALA A 19 -42.93 13.16 45.22
C ALA A 19 -42.19 12.25 46.22
N LEU A 20 -40.92 11.93 45.94
CA LEU A 20 -39.99 11.45 46.96
C LEU A 20 -38.65 12.15 46.80
N THR A 21 -38.37 12.86 47.83
CA THR A 21 -37.18 13.55 48.25
C THR A 21 -35.86 12.82 48.03
N GLY A 22 -34.88 13.53 47.49
CA GLY A 22 -33.54 13.63 48.03
C GLY A 22 -32.57 12.49 47.82
N CYS A 23 -31.66 12.67 46.85
CA CYS A 23 -30.26 12.40 47.06
C CYS A 23 -29.45 13.27 46.09
N LYS A 24 -28.73 14.26 46.62
CA LYS A 24 -27.70 15.02 45.94
C LYS A 24 -26.57 14.05 45.55
N LYS A 25 -26.61 13.49 44.36
CA LYS A 25 -25.41 12.98 43.73
C LYS A 25 -24.77 14.14 42.99
N LYS A 26 -23.54 14.48 43.39
CA LYS A 26 -22.63 15.34 42.63
C LYS A 26 -22.63 14.90 41.19
N GLN A 27 -23.25 15.69 40.33
CA GLN A 27 -23.01 15.60 38.90
C GLN A 27 -21.58 16.04 38.66
N MET A 28 -20.71 15.07 38.44
CA MET A 28 -19.47 15.32 37.72
C MET A 28 -19.91 15.76 36.31
N GLN A 29 -19.72 17.05 36.02
CA GLN A 29 -19.74 17.53 34.65
C GLN A 29 -18.74 16.68 33.86
N PRO A 30 -19.14 16.13 32.71
CA PRO A 30 -18.15 15.66 31.75
C PRO A 30 -17.38 16.90 31.32
N GLN A 31 -16.11 16.97 31.69
CA GLN A 31 -15.15 17.84 31.02
C GLN A 31 -15.25 17.48 29.53
N GLN A 32 -15.72 18.44 28.76
CA GLN A 32 -15.51 18.41 27.31
C GLN A 32 -14.01 18.28 27.09
N GLY A 33 -13.59 17.03 26.87
CA GLY A 33 -12.27 16.72 26.38
C GLY A 33 -12.06 17.47 25.08
N GLN A 34 -11.02 18.25 25.08
CA GLN A 34 -10.48 18.94 23.92
C GLN A 34 -10.58 18.00 22.70
N MET A 35 -11.19 18.53 21.65
CA MET A 35 -11.15 17.95 20.32
C MET A 35 -9.73 17.44 20.05
N GLY A 36 -9.60 16.12 19.95
CA GLY A 36 -8.40 15.52 19.42
C GLY A 36 -8.14 16.17 18.07
N GLN A 37 -7.01 16.87 17.97
CA GLN A 37 -6.50 17.31 16.70
C GLN A 37 -6.41 16.05 15.83
N GLN A 38 -7.24 16.01 14.83
CA GLN A 38 -7.20 15.03 13.77
C GLN A 38 -5.85 15.22 13.09
N LEU A 39 -4.88 14.39 13.50
CA LEU A 39 -3.58 14.32 12.85
C LEU A 39 -3.86 13.89 11.41
N THR A 40 -3.95 14.85 10.51
CA THR A 40 -3.88 14.58 9.08
C THR A 40 -2.56 13.84 8.88
N PRO A 41 -2.55 12.67 8.22
CA PRO A 41 -1.32 11.97 7.91
C PRO A 41 -0.45 12.92 7.07
N GLN A 42 0.57 13.48 7.66
CA GLN A 42 1.56 14.22 6.88
C GLN A 42 2.21 13.19 5.96
N LYS A 43 2.04 13.38 4.66
CA LYS A 43 2.77 12.62 3.63
C LYS A 43 4.25 12.93 3.84
N VAL A 44 4.95 12.05 4.54
CA VAL A 44 6.40 12.15 4.69
C VAL A 44 7.00 12.00 3.29
N GLU A 45 7.57 13.08 2.77
CA GLU A 45 8.31 13.01 1.51
C GLU A 45 9.52 12.11 1.72
N THR A 46 9.55 11.02 0.98
CA THR A 46 10.64 10.04 1.03
C THR A 46 11.75 10.48 0.09
N VAL A 47 12.96 10.62 0.62
CA VAL A 47 14.15 10.96 -0.16
C VAL A 47 14.91 9.69 -0.50
N LEU A 48 15.16 9.44 -1.79
CA LEU A 48 15.95 8.32 -2.26
C LEU A 48 17.41 8.73 -2.45
N VAL A 49 18.31 8.10 -1.71
CA VAL A 49 19.76 8.29 -1.81
C VAL A 49 20.40 6.99 -2.25
N VAL A 50 20.81 6.91 -3.52
CA VAL A 50 21.51 5.73 -4.07
C VAL A 50 23.01 5.97 -3.99
N PRO A 51 23.76 5.17 -3.20
CA PRO A 51 25.23 5.31 -3.14
C PRO A 51 25.86 5.08 -4.51
N GLU A 52 26.89 5.87 -4.83
CA GLU A 52 27.60 5.77 -6.13
C GLU A 52 28.20 4.37 -6.37
N GLY A 53 28.71 3.71 -5.32
CA GLY A 53 29.18 2.35 -5.41
C GLY A 53 28.09 1.38 -5.88
N VAL A 54 26.84 1.56 -5.45
CA VAL A 54 25.69 0.75 -5.89
C VAL A 54 25.43 0.98 -7.38
N LYS A 55 25.34 2.25 -7.82
CA LYS A 55 25.11 2.60 -9.23
C LYS A 55 26.17 2.03 -10.16
N ASN A 56 27.43 2.05 -9.70
CA ASN A 56 28.56 1.59 -10.51
C ASN A 56 28.70 0.07 -10.55
N LYS A 57 28.10 -0.65 -9.61
CA LYS A 57 28.27 -2.10 -9.48
C LYS A 57 27.19 -2.94 -10.13
N TRP A 58 25.96 -2.50 -10.08
CA TRP A 58 24.82 -3.27 -10.56
C TRP A 58 24.40 -2.81 -11.95
N LYS A 59 24.15 -3.80 -12.84
CA LYS A 59 23.82 -3.56 -14.25
C LYS A 59 22.34 -3.77 -14.54
N ALA A 60 21.80 -4.87 -14.07
CA ALA A 60 20.44 -5.31 -14.41
C ALA A 60 19.78 -6.08 -13.28
N VAL A 61 18.48 -6.19 -13.34
CA VAL A 61 17.69 -7.06 -12.48
C VAL A 61 16.93 -8.10 -13.28
N LYS A 62 16.62 -9.22 -12.65
CA LYS A 62 15.76 -10.27 -13.19
C LYS A 62 14.41 -10.18 -12.52
N LEU A 63 13.37 -10.07 -13.31
CA LEU A 63 11.99 -10.03 -12.85
C LEU A 63 11.29 -11.32 -13.29
N ASN A 64 10.62 -11.96 -12.34
CA ASN A 64 9.70 -13.04 -12.65
C ASN A 64 8.33 -12.44 -12.98
N VAL A 65 7.82 -12.73 -14.16
CA VAL A 65 6.52 -12.34 -14.67
C VAL A 65 5.63 -13.56 -14.70
N THR A 66 4.56 -13.57 -13.91
CA THR A 66 3.61 -14.69 -13.88
C THR A 66 2.28 -14.24 -14.49
N ASP A 67 1.79 -14.96 -15.48
CA ASP A 67 0.42 -14.84 -15.98
C ASP A 67 -0.51 -15.63 -15.04
N LYS A 68 -1.35 -14.92 -14.30
CA LYS A 68 -2.28 -15.49 -13.30
C LYS A 68 -3.36 -16.36 -13.91
N THR A 69 -3.66 -16.18 -15.21
CA THR A 69 -4.71 -16.93 -15.89
C THR A 69 -4.24 -18.31 -16.33
N THR A 70 -2.95 -18.40 -16.70
CA THR A 70 -2.36 -19.64 -17.22
C THR A 70 -1.38 -20.26 -16.24
N ASN A 71 -1.04 -19.58 -15.13
CA ASN A 71 0.00 -19.94 -14.18
C ASN A 71 1.39 -20.14 -14.81
N LYS A 72 1.62 -19.57 -16.01
CA LYS A 72 2.91 -19.59 -16.65
C LYS A 72 3.78 -18.44 -16.18
N SER A 73 5.04 -18.72 -15.92
CA SER A 73 6.02 -17.72 -15.51
C SER A 73 7.16 -17.64 -16.52
N GLN A 74 7.71 -16.44 -16.66
CA GLN A 74 8.92 -16.18 -17.44
C GLN A 74 9.83 -15.23 -16.67
N ILE A 75 11.13 -15.37 -16.84
CA ILE A 75 12.12 -14.44 -16.29
C ILE A 75 12.57 -13.50 -17.40
N ILE A 76 12.49 -12.20 -17.12
CA ILE A 76 13.03 -11.16 -17.99
C ILE A 76 14.18 -10.46 -17.30
N THR A 77 15.21 -10.08 -18.05
CA THR A 77 16.30 -9.23 -17.56
C THR A 77 16.08 -7.81 -18.03
N VAL A 78 16.11 -6.87 -17.09
CA VAL A 78 15.92 -5.44 -17.38
C VAL A 78 17.12 -4.67 -16.84
N GLU A 79 17.78 -3.91 -17.71
CA GLU A 79 18.89 -3.05 -17.30
C GLU A 79 18.39 -1.88 -16.45
N ILE A 80 19.15 -1.53 -15.42
CA ILE A 80 18.83 -0.38 -14.55
C ILE A 80 18.92 0.91 -15.38
N GLY A 81 17.88 1.74 -15.27
CA GLY A 81 17.73 2.98 -16.05
C GLY A 81 17.14 2.77 -17.45
N LYS A 82 16.70 1.55 -17.79
CA LYS A 82 16.09 1.25 -19.09
C LYS A 82 14.65 0.74 -18.96
N GLU A 83 13.90 0.94 -20.03
CA GLU A 83 12.56 0.37 -20.21
C GLU A 83 12.65 -0.89 -21.09
N THR A 84 11.87 -1.89 -20.76
CA THR A 84 11.79 -3.15 -21.51
C THR A 84 10.33 -3.56 -21.66
N GLN A 85 9.93 -3.93 -22.89
CA GLN A 85 8.65 -4.57 -23.14
C GLN A 85 8.65 -5.99 -22.56
N ILE A 86 7.61 -6.34 -21.78
CA ILE A 86 7.44 -7.71 -21.30
C ILE A 86 6.90 -8.59 -22.44
N PRO A 87 7.63 -9.62 -22.88
CA PRO A 87 7.23 -10.45 -24.01
C PRO A 87 5.82 -11.06 -23.82
N GLY A 88 5.00 -11.01 -24.87
CA GLY A 88 3.64 -11.55 -24.85
C GLY A 88 2.62 -10.76 -24.04
N THR A 89 2.92 -9.51 -23.68
CA THR A 89 2.04 -8.62 -22.92
C THR A 89 2.04 -7.21 -23.49
N ASP A 90 1.08 -6.37 -23.06
CA ASP A 90 1.07 -4.93 -23.33
C ASP A 90 1.83 -4.12 -22.26
N LEU A 91 2.51 -4.82 -21.34
CA LEU A 91 3.23 -4.20 -20.22
C LEU A 91 4.65 -3.84 -20.62
N LYS A 92 5.08 -2.64 -20.24
CA LYS A 92 6.48 -2.22 -20.24
C LYS A 92 6.93 -1.97 -18.81
N VAL A 93 8.14 -2.34 -18.49
CA VAL A 93 8.75 -2.11 -17.18
C VAL A 93 10.00 -1.25 -17.34
N PHE A 94 10.05 -0.16 -16.58
CA PHE A 94 11.22 0.69 -16.42
C PHE A 94 11.81 0.43 -15.02
N VAL A 95 13.09 0.12 -14.94
CA VAL A 95 13.82 -0.07 -13.68
C VAL A 95 14.49 1.24 -13.30
N GLU A 96 13.98 1.93 -12.27
CA GLU A 96 14.55 3.19 -11.80
C GLU A 96 15.88 2.97 -11.07
N THR A 97 15.94 2.02 -10.14
CA THR A 97 17.12 1.71 -9.35
C THR A 97 17.01 0.35 -8.66
N PHE A 98 18.16 -0.18 -8.26
CA PHE A 98 18.28 -1.37 -7.44
C PHE A 98 19.07 -1.06 -6.18
N LEU A 99 18.62 -1.54 -5.02
CA LEU A 99 19.29 -1.43 -3.74
C LEU A 99 19.55 -2.84 -3.18
N PRO A 100 20.80 -3.29 -3.08
CA PRO A 100 21.12 -4.65 -2.60
C PRO A 100 20.83 -4.85 -1.11
N ALA A 101 20.86 -3.79 -0.33
CA ALA A 101 20.59 -3.80 1.10
C ALA A 101 19.71 -2.62 1.47
N PHE A 102 18.45 -2.67 0.99
CA PHE A 102 17.45 -1.62 1.20
C PHE A 102 17.27 -1.29 2.68
N LYS A 103 17.33 -0.01 3.01
CA LYS A 103 17.00 0.54 4.32
C LYS A 103 16.16 1.80 4.15
N MET A 104 15.13 1.93 4.99
CA MET A 104 14.36 3.16 5.13
C MET A 104 14.42 3.62 6.57
N GLU A 105 14.87 4.85 6.79
CA GLU A 105 15.00 5.45 8.11
C GLU A 105 14.76 6.96 8.03
N GLY A 106 13.90 7.50 8.89
CA GLY A 106 13.62 8.94 8.96
C GLY A 106 13.12 9.55 7.64
N GLY A 107 12.42 8.78 6.80
CA GLY A 107 11.99 9.24 5.47
C GLY A 107 13.07 9.14 4.38
N THR A 108 14.29 8.68 4.71
CA THR A 108 15.35 8.43 3.73
C THR A 108 15.40 6.96 3.33
N ILE A 109 15.41 6.69 2.03
CA ILE A 109 15.63 5.35 1.46
C ILE A 109 17.04 5.27 0.91
N THR A 110 17.80 4.25 1.29
CA THR A 110 19.17 4.04 0.82
C THR A 110 19.55 2.56 0.84
N SER A 111 20.79 2.23 0.47
CA SER A 111 21.39 0.90 0.66
C SER A 111 22.48 0.96 1.71
N THR A 112 22.44 0.04 2.67
CA THR A 112 23.46 -0.09 3.71
C THR A 112 24.71 -0.86 3.25
N SER A 113 24.64 -1.49 2.10
CA SER A 113 25.78 -2.20 1.48
C SER A 113 25.79 -1.98 -0.02
N VAL A 114 26.97 -2.01 -0.61
CA VAL A 114 27.18 -2.00 -2.07
C VAL A 114 27.16 -3.42 -2.64
N ASP A 115 27.64 -4.38 -1.87
CA ASP A 115 27.95 -5.74 -2.32
C ASP A 115 27.06 -6.82 -1.76
N GLN A 116 26.64 -6.67 -0.50
CA GLN A 116 25.86 -7.66 0.20
C GLN A 116 24.37 -7.45 -0.08
N THR A 117 23.73 -8.52 -0.49
CA THR A 117 22.31 -8.54 -0.83
C THR A 117 21.47 -9.03 0.35
N THR A 118 21.49 -8.26 1.45
CA THR A 118 20.81 -8.64 2.69
C THR A 118 19.31 -8.31 2.69
N ASN A 119 18.90 -7.32 1.87
CA ASN A 119 17.51 -6.95 1.68
C ASN A 119 17.33 -6.33 0.28
N PRO A 120 17.43 -7.16 -0.78
CA PRO A 120 17.38 -6.67 -2.14
C PRO A 120 16.02 -6.09 -2.49
N ALA A 121 16.02 -4.91 -3.08
CA ALA A 121 14.82 -4.24 -3.55
C ALA A 121 15.08 -3.50 -4.88
N VAL A 122 14.09 -3.50 -5.74
CA VAL A 122 14.11 -2.78 -7.02
C VAL A 122 12.96 -1.81 -7.09
N LYS A 123 13.24 -0.57 -7.48
CA LYS A 123 12.22 0.42 -7.76
C LYS A 123 11.89 0.40 -9.24
N ILE A 124 10.63 0.14 -9.55
CA ILE A 124 10.16 0.02 -10.93
C ILE A 124 8.97 0.94 -11.19
N LYS A 125 8.78 1.23 -12.46
CA LYS A 125 7.54 1.77 -13.02
C LYS A 125 7.05 0.80 -14.09
N VAL A 126 5.76 0.47 -14.06
CA VAL A 126 5.13 -0.37 -15.08
C VAL A 126 4.06 0.44 -15.79
N THR A 127 4.05 0.36 -17.11
CA THR A 127 3.02 0.98 -17.96
C THR A 127 2.31 -0.09 -18.76
N GLU A 128 1.02 0.07 -18.97
CA GLU A 128 0.19 -0.70 -19.88
C GLU A 128 -0.43 0.27 -20.88
N LYS A 129 -0.26 0.02 -22.19
CA LYS A 129 -0.76 0.91 -23.25
C LYS A 129 -0.37 2.39 -23.06
N ASN A 130 0.84 2.64 -22.54
CA ASN A 130 1.41 3.94 -22.18
C ASN A 130 0.78 4.63 -20.95
N GLU A 131 -0.10 3.98 -20.21
CA GLU A 131 -0.61 4.46 -18.92
C GLU A 131 0.18 3.83 -17.77
N GLU A 132 0.53 4.61 -16.73
CA GLU A 132 1.20 4.09 -15.55
C GLU A 132 0.22 3.25 -14.71
N VAL A 133 0.48 1.95 -14.60
CA VAL A 133 -0.32 1.02 -13.80
C VAL A 133 0.33 0.65 -12.47
N PHE A 134 1.63 0.95 -12.32
CA PHE A 134 2.34 0.73 -11.07
C PHE A 134 3.63 1.57 -11.01
N LYS A 135 3.91 2.10 -9.83
CA LYS A 135 5.20 2.68 -9.47
C LYS A 135 5.50 2.36 -8.01
N GLY A 136 6.57 1.61 -7.77
CA GLY A 136 6.86 1.18 -6.41
C GLY A 136 8.12 0.31 -6.29
N TRP A 137 8.28 -0.26 -5.11
CA TRP A 137 9.37 -1.17 -4.79
C TRP A 137 8.90 -2.61 -4.85
N LEU A 138 9.70 -3.50 -5.46
CA LEU A 138 9.58 -4.94 -5.32
C LEU A 138 10.73 -5.43 -4.44
N PHE A 139 10.38 -6.19 -3.40
CA PHE A 139 11.31 -6.76 -2.44
C PHE A 139 11.49 -8.25 -2.71
N GLU A 140 12.74 -8.74 -2.75
CA GLU A 140 13.01 -10.18 -2.94
C GLU A 140 12.53 -11.00 -1.74
N LEU A 141 12.86 -10.53 -0.52
CA LEU A 141 12.52 -11.24 0.72
C LEU A 141 11.06 -11.04 1.16
N TYR A 142 10.42 -9.99 0.70
CA TYR A 142 9.08 -9.60 1.13
C TYR A 142 8.18 -9.27 -0.07
N PRO A 143 7.90 -10.24 -0.95
CA PRO A 143 7.19 -9.99 -2.21
C PRO A 143 5.73 -9.52 -2.01
N GLN A 144 5.20 -9.68 -0.80
CA GLN A 144 3.85 -9.21 -0.45
C GLN A 144 3.81 -7.75 0.04
N VAL A 145 4.96 -7.13 0.26
CA VAL A 145 5.05 -5.71 0.63
C VAL A 145 5.00 -4.88 -0.65
N HIS A 146 3.97 -4.06 -0.81
CA HIS A 146 3.69 -3.28 -2.01
C HIS A 146 3.70 -4.11 -3.31
N PRO A 147 2.91 -5.20 -3.40
CA PRO A 147 2.92 -6.07 -4.56
C PRO A 147 2.43 -5.31 -5.81
N PHE A 148 2.95 -5.69 -6.97
CA PHE A 148 2.35 -5.28 -8.25
C PHE A 148 0.96 -5.91 -8.36
N ASN A 149 -0.06 -5.07 -8.13
CA ASN A 149 -1.44 -5.53 -8.16
C ASN A 149 -2.07 -5.27 -9.53
N HIS A 150 -1.99 -6.28 -10.40
CA HIS A 150 -2.57 -6.26 -11.73
C HIS A 150 -3.52 -7.45 -11.91
N PRO A 151 -4.68 -7.32 -12.58
CA PRO A 151 -5.66 -8.41 -12.68
C PRO A 151 -5.12 -9.67 -13.34
N LYS A 152 -4.25 -9.53 -14.34
CA LYS A 152 -3.77 -10.66 -15.14
C LYS A 152 -2.33 -11.07 -14.80
N TYR A 153 -1.48 -10.16 -14.37
CA TYR A 153 -0.06 -10.42 -14.19
C TYR A 153 0.42 -10.19 -12.75
N ALA A 154 1.44 -10.92 -12.34
CA ALA A 154 2.21 -10.65 -11.13
C ALA A 154 3.69 -10.44 -11.50
N LEU A 155 4.36 -9.53 -10.79
CA LEU A 155 5.79 -9.27 -10.91
C LEU A 155 6.46 -9.47 -9.56
N SER A 156 7.62 -10.10 -9.57
CA SER A 156 8.49 -10.21 -8.40
C SER A 156 9.97 -10.08 -8.79
N LEU A 157 10.80 -9.61 -7.87
CA LEU A 157 12.23 -9.60 -8.03
C LEU A 157 12.76 -11.04 -7.91
N ALA A 158 13.47 -11.53 -8.91
CA ALA A 158 13.97 -12.90 -8.99
C ALA A 158 15.51 -12.99 -9.08
N GLY A 159 16.18 -11.85 -9.20
CA GLY A 159 17.64 -11.81 -9.23
C GLY A 159 18.17 -10.48 -9.74
N TYR A 160 19.50 -10.41 -9.84
CA TYR A 160 20.20 -9.18 -10.24
C TYR A 160 21.58 -9.53 -10.82
N GLU A 161 22.13 -8.62 -11.61
CA GLU A 161 23.41 -8.82 -12.30
C GLU A 161 24.36 -7.66 -12.00
N LYS A 162 25.62 -8.02 -11.76
CA LYS A 162 26.72 -7.05 -11.62
C LYS A 162 27.25 -6.66 -13.00
N LYS A 163 27.92 -5.50 -13.03
CA LYS A 163 28.71 -5.07 -14.20
C LYS A 163 29.97 -5.91 -14.34
#